data_098c32c606ef6a61485b7773ed077636
#
_entry.id   098c32c606ef6a61485b7773ed077636
#
_cell.length_a   1.000
_cell.length_b   1.000
_cell.length_c   1.000
_cell.angle_alpha   90.00
_cell.angle_beta   90.00
_cell.angle_gamma   90.00
#
_symmetry.space_group_name_H-M   'P 1'
#
loop_
_entity.id
_entity.type
_entity.pdbx_description
1 polymer ?
#
loop_
_entity_poly.entity_id
_entity_poly.type
_entity_poly.pdbx_seq_one_letter_code
_entity_poly.pdbx_strand_id
1 'polypeptide(L)'
;MSQDTLPFIPFTKPTIDEATIAAVADVLRSGWITSGPKVLEFENALGDYLGGATVRCFANGTATMKIALQVAGIGPGDEVITTPISWVATSNVILAVGAKPIFVDVDPQTRNLDLNQVAKAISKNTKAIMPVYLAGLPLDVDALYALANQHGLRVIEDAAQALGSSWNGTRIGHAGKHDLVSFSFQANKNLTTIEGGCLVFNTERFGEDQVRLAEKLRLQGLVRSGPDGMEVDILGGKDNLTDINAVIGLHQIKQLDQFQKRRIELAKEYFQKITQAGLANKGLGLPVADYEQSNWHMFQVTLPLTRLQRSRGDMMTTLKECGIGTGVHYPIITGFELYRKLGYRPESTPIAAEIGRSILTIPLFPTMSSHDIDRVVEALTQVLN
;
A
#
# COMPACT_ATOMS: atom_id res chain seq x y z
N MET A 1 -19.69 -2.54 41.35
CA MET A 1 -19.48 -3.57 40.33
C MET A 1 -18.63 -2.93 39.25
N SER A 2 -17.33 -3.27 39.16
CA SER A 2 -16.50 -2.82 38.05
C SER A 2 -17.12 -3.38 36.77
N GLN A 3 -17.57 -2.51 35.87
CA GLN A 3 -17.85 -2.94 34.52
C GLN A 3 -16.50 -3.45 33.96
N ASP A 4 -16.37 -4.75 33.76
CA ASP A 4 -15.29 -5.34 32.98
C ASP A 4 -15.42 -4.78 31.56
N THR A 5 -14.75 -3.66 31.34
CA THR A 5 -14.69 -3.06 30.00
C THR A 5 -13.89 -4.00 29.11
N LEU A 6 -14.58 -4.62 28.14
CA LEU A 6 -13.90 -5.48 27.16
C LEU A 6 -12.72 -4.75 26.53
N PRO A 7 -11.60 -5.42 26.26
CA PRO A 7 -10.40 -4.79 25.72
C PRO A 7 -10.70 -4.10 24.37
N PHE A 8 -10.08 -2.95 24.15
CA PHE A 8 -10.18 -2.20 22.89
C PHE A 8 -9.60 -3.01 21.72
N ILE A 9 -10.32 -3.10 20.61
CA ILE A 9 -9.88 -3.75 19.38
C ILE A 9 -9.36 -2.64 18.45
N PRO A 10 -8.04 -2.51 18.22
CA PRO A 10 -7.49 -1.55 17.26
C PRO A 10 -7.84 -1.95 15.82
N PHE A 11 -7.84 -1.01 14.87
CA PHE A 11 -8.10 -1.34 13.46
C PHE A 11 -7.01 -2.22 12.84
N THR A 12 -5.79 -2.18 13.38
CA THR A 12 -4.67 -3.05 13.01
C THR A 12 -3.72 -3.25 14.20
N LYS A 13 -3.00 -4.37 14.20
CA LYS A 13 -1.98 -4.69 15.19
C LYS A 13 -0.89 -5.52 14.52
N PRO A 14 0.39 -5.06 14.53
CA PRO A 14 1.48 -5.87 14.03
C PRO A 14 1.72 -7.09 14.95
N THR A 15 2.17 -8.19 14.36
CA THR A 15 2.55 -9.40 15.09
C THR A 15 4.07 -9.51 15.11
N ILE A 16 4.68 -9.29 16.27
CA ILE A 16 6.12 -9.40 16.51
C ILE A 16 6.32 -10.48 17.55
N ASP A 17 7.09 -11.52 17.22
CA ASP A 17 7.39 -12.63 18.12
C ASP A 17 8.71 -12.41 18.88
N GLU A 18 8.94 -13.21 19.92
CA GLU A 18 10.15 -13.15 20.75
C GLU A 18 11.42 -13.45 19.96
N ALA A 19 11.34 -14.30 18.92
CA ALA A 19 12.46 -14.60 18.06
C ALA A 19 12.89 -13.34 17.25
N THR A 20 11.94 -12.55 16.78
CA THR A 20 12.20 -11.25 16.14
C THR A 20 12.85 -10.27 17.11
N ILE A 21 12.34 -10.19 18.36
CA ILE A 21 12.90 -9.30 19.40
C ILE A 21 14.36 -9.68 19.71
N ALA A 22 14.63 -10.97 19.89
CA ALA A 22 15.98 -11.48 20.13
C ALA A 22 16.94 -11.14 18.96
N ALA A 23 16.50 -11.33 17.72
CA ALA A 23 17.29 -11.04 16.55
C ALA A 23 17.61 -9.51 16.41
N VAL A 24 16.68 -8.63 16.78
CA VAL A 24 16.93 -7.19 16.85
C VAL A 24 18.00 -6.87 17.92
N ALA A 25 17.91 -7.51 19.09
CA ALA A 25 18.91 -7.34 20.14
C ALA A 25 20.32 -7.79 19.69
N ASP A 26 20.41 -8.84 18.88
CA ASP A 26 21.69 -9.33 18.35
C ASP A 26 22.27 -8.36 17.32
N VAL A 27 21.46 -7.75 16.45
CA VAL A 27 21.89 -6.68 15.54
C VAL A 27 22.44 -5.50 16.34
N LEU A 28 21.76 -5.08 17.41
CA LEU A 28 22.24 -3.99 18.28
C LEU A 28 23.57 -4.32 18.94
N ARG A 29 23.76 -5.56 19.43
CA ARG A 29 25.01 -6.04 20.05
C ARG A 29 26.17 -6.09 19.04
N SER A 30 25.88 -6.37 17.76
CA SER A 30 26.91 -6.43 16.71
C SER A 30 27.56 -5.08 16.42
N GLY A 31 26.87 -3.98 16.76
CA GLY A 31 27.27 -2.61 16.41
C GLY A 31 27.05 -2.25 14.94
N TRP A 32 26.67 -3.20 14.08
CA TRP A 32 26.33 -2.94 12.67
C TRP A 32 24.83 -2.68 12.56
N ILE A 33 24.41 -1.43 12.77
CA ILE A 33 23.02 -1.06 12.99
C ILE A 33 22.37 -0.28 11.83
N THR A 34 23.18 0.27 10.91
CA THR A 34 22.71 0.93 9.68
C THR A 34 22.72 -0.06 8.52
N SER A 35 22.70 0.40 7.27
CA SER A 35 22.69 -0.50 6.11
C SER A 35 23.91 -1.41 6.07
N GLY A 36 23.69 -2.70 5.99
CA GLY A 36 24.72 -3.73 6.04
C GLY A 36 24.22 -5.10 5.58
N PRO A 37 24.76 -6.18 6.15
CA PRO A 37 24.46 -7.54 5.71
C PRO A 37 22.99 -7.93 5.87
N LYS A 38 22.27 -7.43 6.88
CA LYS A 38 20.85 -7.78 7.08
C LYS A 38 19.95 -7.16 6.02
N VAL A 39 20.28 -5.96 5.53
CA VAL A 39 19.57 -5.36 4.39
C VAL A 39 19.76 -6.23 3.15
N LEU A 40 20.99 -6.68 2.84
CA LEU A 40 21.24 -7.55 1.70
C LEU A 40 20.53 -8.91 1.82
N GLU A 41 20.57 -9.54 3.01
CA GLU A 41 19.83 -10.78 3.29
C GLU A 41 18.32 -10.58 3.05
N PHE A 42 17.77 -9.45 3.47
CA PHE A 42 16.34 -9.15 3.29
C PHE A 42 15.99 -8.85 1.83
N GLU A 43 16.83 -8.11 1.08
CA GLU A 43 16.67 -7.90 -0.36
C GLU A 43 16.62 -9.25 -1.11
N ASN A 44 17.53 -10.17 -0.77
CA ASN A 44 17.56 -11.52 -1.35
C ASN A 44 16.29 -12.34 -0.97
N ALA A 45 15.90 -12.34 0.31
CA ALA A 45 14.70 -13.06 0.75
C ALA A 45 13.40 -12.54 0.08
N LEU A 46 13.31 -11.22 -0.13
CA LEU A 46 12.21 -10.63 -0.91
C LEU A 46 12.28 -11.04 -2.38
N GLY A 47 13.48 -11.04 -2.97
CA GLY A 47 13.71 -11.50 -4.35
C GLY A 47 13.26 -12.95 -4.53
N ASP A 48 13.68 -13.86 -3.64
CA ASP A 48 13.26 -15.26 -3.66
C ASP A 48 11.75 -15.42 -3.53
N TYR A 49 11.13 -14.67 -2.59
CA TYR A 49 9.67 -14.67 -2.40
C TYR A 49 8.92 -14.20 -3.66
N LEU A 50 9.52 -13.33 -4.44
CA LEU A 50 8.97 -12.75 -5.68
C LEU A 50 9.50 -13.46 -6.95
N GLY A 51 9.93 -14.71 -6.84
CA GLY A 51 10.29 -15.55 -7.99
C GLY A 51 11.61 -15.17 -8.67
N GLY A 52 12.60 -14.72 -7.90
CA GLY A 52 13.92 -14.33 -8.38
C GLY A 52 14.02 -12.86 -8.83
N ALA A 53 13.12 -12.01 -8.35
CA ALA A 53 13.10 -10.61 -8.73
C ALA A 53 14.30 -9.83 -8.14
N THR A 54 14.78 -8.83 -8.87
CA THR A 54 15.75 -7.86 -8.36
C THR A 54 15.05 -6.87 -7.43
N VAL A 55 15.46 -6.83 -6.17
CA VAL A 55 14.85 -5.99 -5.12
C VAL A 55 15.90 -5.09 -4.47
N ARG A 56 15.51 -3.85 -4.17
CA ARG A 56 16.29 -2.94 -3.32
C ARG A 56 15.40 -2.35 -2.23
N CYS A 57 15.91 -2.35 -0.99
CA CYS A 57 15.21 -1.83 0.18
C CYS A 57 15.52 -0.36 0.45
N PHE A 58 14.51 0.34 0.97
CA PHE A 58 14.52 1.79 1.24
C PHE A 58 13.89 2.09 2.59
N ALA A 59 14.09 3.32 3.07
CA ALA A 59 13.58 3.77 4.37
C ALA A 59 12.05 3.72 4.50
N ASN A 60 11.31 3.82 3.41
CA ASN A 60 9.85 3.74 3.37
C ASN A 60 9.31 3.62 1.93
N GLY A 61 8.01 3.29 1.79
CA GLY A 61 7.36 3.18 0.49
C GLY A 61 7.23 4.51 -0.28
N THR A 62 7.26 5.64 0.39
CA THR A 62 7.26 6.96 -0.28
C THR A 62 8.57 7.18 -1.03
N ALA A 63 9.70 6.83 -0.40
CA ALA A 63 11.01 6.88 -1.03
C ALA A 63 11.10 5.95 -2.24
N THR A 64 10.56 4.72 -2.14
CA THR A 64 10.55 3.75 -3.25
C THR A 64 9.81 4.29 -4.47
N MET A 65 8.63 4.87 -4.28
CA MET A 65 7.84 5.45 -5.38
C MET A 65 8.53 6.67 -6.02
N LYS A 66 9.11 7.57 -5.20
CA LYS A 66 9.86 8.73 -5.71
C LYS A 66 11.05 8.28 -6.55
N ILE A 67 11.83 7.33 -6.05
CA ILE A 67 12.99 6.79 -6.76
C ILE A 67 12.56 6.01 -8.01
N ALA A 68 11.45 5.27 -7.97
CA ALA A 68 10.89 4.60 -9.15
C ALA A 68 10.57 5.60 -10.28
N LEU A 69 9.96 6.74 -9.96
CA LEU A 69 9.71 7.81 -10.94
C LEU A 69 11.02 8.36 -11.54
N GLN A 70 12.03 8.62 -10.70
CA GLN A 70 13.35 9.11 -11.15
C GLN A 70 14.07 8.08 -12.04
N VAL A 71 14.03 6.79 -11.65
CA VAL A 71 14.59 5.68 -12.44
C VAL A 71 13.88 5.51 -13.78
N ALA A 72 12.55 5.73 -13.79
CA ALA A 72 11.77 5.74 -15.02
C ALA A 72 11.97 6.98 -15.90
N GLY A 73 12.80 7.94 -15.47
CA GLY A 73 13.06 9.19 -16.19
C GLY A 73 11.91 10.19 -16.17
N ILE A 74 11.01 10.09 -15.20
CA ILE A 74 9.84 10.96 -15.06
C ILE A 74 10.24 12.26 -14.33
N GLY A 75 9.83 13.40 -14.88
CA GLY A 75 10.21 14.72 -14.34
C GLY A 75 9.33 15.88 -14.84
N PRO A 76 9.85 17.11 -14.79
CA PRO A 76 9.11 18.30 -15.17
C PRO A 76 8.55 18.24 -16.59
N GLY A 77 7.27 18.54 -16.75
CA GLY A 77 6.55 18.49 -18.03
C GLY A 77 5.86 17.17 -18.32
N ASP A 78 6.19 16.13 -17.59
CA ASP A 78 5.55 14.81 -17.73
C ASP A 78 4.25 14.72 -16.95
N GLU A 79 3.34 13.88 -17.43
CA GLU A 79 2.09 13.53 -16.76
C GLU A 79 2.12 12.07 -16.32
N VAL A 80 1.65 11.81 -15.08
CA VAL A 80 1.47 10.47 -14.52
C VAL A 80 0.02 10.26 -14.15
N ILE A 81 -0.63 9.29 -14.78
CA ILE A 81 -2.04 8.95 -14.47
C ILE A 81 -2.10 8.12 -13.19
N THR A 82 -2.96 8.52 -12.24
CA THR A 82 -3.12 7.83 -10.95
C THR A 82 -4.53 7.98 -10.39
N THR A 83 -4.79 7.34 -9.26
CA THR A 83 -6.08 7.36 -8.55
C THR A 83 -6.19 8.55 -7.57
N PRO A 84 -7.38 9.13 -7.40
CA PRO A 84 -7.62 10.10 -6.34
C PRO A 84 -7.91 9.46 -4.96
N ILE A 85 -8.07 8.13 -4.88
CA ILE A 85 -8.25 7.38 -3.61
C ILE A 85 -7.00 6.58 -3.32
N SER A 86 -6.12 7.14 -2.52
CA SER A 86 -4.91 6.52 -2.00
C SER A 86 -4.39 7.28 -0.80
N TRP A 87 -3.37 6.75 -0.15
CA TRP A 87 -2.52 7.58 0.69
C TRP A 87 -1.87 8.67 -0.17
N VAL A 88 -1.86 9.89 0.34
CA VAL A 88 -1.43 11.07 -0.41
C VAL A 88 0.02 10.99 -0.95
N ALA A 89 0.84 10.09 -0.41
CA ALA A 89 2.20 9.86 -0.89
C ALA A 89 2.24 9.51 -2.38
N THR A 90 1.29 8.70 -2.89
CA THR A 90 1.20 8.31 -4.31
C THR A 90 1.27 9.52 -5.25
N SER A 91 0.52 10.57 -4.95
CA SER A 91 0.49 11.78 -5.77
C SER A 91 1.54 12.82 -5.36
N ASN A 92 1.91 12.88 -4.07
CA ASN A 92 2.96 13.77 -3.60
C ASN A 92 4.31 13.48 -4.24
N VAL A 93 4.66 12.20 -4.47
CA VAL A 93 5.93 11.84 -5.12
C VAL A 93 5.97 12.25 -6.59
N ILE A 94 4.82 12.24 -7.28
CA ILE A 94 4.70 12.74 -8.65
C ILE A 94 5.01 14.24 -8.69
N LEU A 95 4.40 15.01 -7.78
CA LEU A 95 4.69 16.43 -7.63
C LEU A 95 6.15 16.68 -7.23
N ALA A 96 6.71 15.85 -6.36
CA ALA A 96 8.08 16.01 -5.85
C ALA A 96 9.16 15.81 -6.92
N VAL A 97 8.90 15.01 -7.97
CA VAL A 97 9.79 14.91 -9.14
C VAL A 97 9.51 15.97 -10.21
N GLY A 98 8.57 16.89 -9.97
CA GLY A 98 8.19 17.97 -10.90
C GLY A 98 7.18 17.55 -11.98
N ALA A 99 6.69 16.33 -11.95
CA ALA A 99 5.67 15.83 -12.85
C ALA A 99 4.27 16.22 -12.36
N LYS A 100 3.26 16.06 -13.24
CA LYS A 100 1.87 16.41 -12.96
C LYS A 100 1.03 15.14 -12.77
N PRO A 101 0.38 14.92 -11.60
CA PRO A 101 -0.58 13.83 -11.44
C PRO A 101 -1.86 14.12 -12.25
N ILE A 102 -2.30 13.13 -13.01
CA ILE A 102 -3.59 13.15 -13.71
C ILE A 102 -4.49 12.14 -13.00
N PHE A 103 -5.45 12.66 -12.25
CA PHE A 103 -6.40 11.82 -11.55
C PHE A 103 -7.52 11.38 -12.46
N VAL A 104 -7.78 10.07 -12.47
CA VAL A 104 -8.93 9.46 -13.15
C VAL A 104 -9.81 8.74 -12.16
N ASP A 105 -11.08 8.55 -12.49
CA ASP A 105 -12.03 7.92 -11.59
C ASP A 105 -11.75 6.42 -11.43
N VAL A 106 -12.40 5.81 -10.48
CA VAL A 106 -12.20 4.42 -10.08
C VAL A 106 -13.40 3.56 -10.48
N ASP A 107 -13.18 2.27 -10.60
CA ASP A 107 -14.26 1.30 -10.67
C ASP A 107 -15.02 1.28 -9.34
N PRO A 108 -16.35 1.38 -9.33
CA PRO A 108 -17.13 1.48 -8.09
C PRO A 108 -17.11 0.23 -7.23
N GLN A 109 -16.82 -0.95 -7.78
CA GLN A 109 -16.78 -2.21 -7.06
C GLN A 109 -15.40 -2.46 -6.45
N THR A 110 -14.35 -2.46 -7.28
CA THR A 110 -12.98 -2.73 -6.85
C THR A 110 -12.33 -1.53 -6.17
N ARG A 111 -12.78 -0.30 -6.47
CA ARG A 111 -12.22 0.97 -6.02
C ARG A 111 -10.82 1.24 -6.55
N ASN A 112 -10.34 0.42 -7.46
CA ASN A 112 -9.09 0.59 -8.19
C ASN A 112 -9.32 1.46 -9.44
N LEU A 113 -8.24 1.89 -10.12
CA LEU A 113 -8.31 2.67 -11.35
C LEU A 113 -9.24 2.01 -12.39
N ASP A 114 -10.16 2.79 -12.97
CA ASP A 114 -10.90 2.38 -14.16
C ASP A 114 -10.01 2.56 -15.40
N LEU A 115 -9.58 1.44 -15.99
CA LEU A 115 -8.69 1.43 -17.15
C LEU A 115 -9.32 2.11 -18.39
N ASN A 116 -10.65 2.17 -18.51
CA ASN A 116 -11.32 2.92 -19.57
C ASN A 116 -11.14 4.43 -19.36
N GLN A 117 -11.14 4.90 -18.11
CA GLN A 117 -10.86 6.30 -17.81
C GLN A 117 -9.36 6.61 -17.98
N VAL A 118 -8.48 5.66 -17.63
CA VAL A 118 -7.04 5.78 -17.90
C VAL A 118 -6.81 5.99 -19.40
N ALA A 119 -7.38 5.13 -20.25
CA ALA A 119 -7.22 5.23 -21.72
C ALA A 119 -7.65 6.59 -22.27
N LYS A 120 -8.74 7.16 -21.76
CA LYS A 120 -9.25 8.49 -22.17
C LYS A 120 -8.36 9.65 -21.70
N ALA A 121 -7.62 9.46 -20.61
CA ALA A 121 -6.80 10.50 -20.00
C ALA A 121 -5.37 10.56 -20.58
N ILE A 122 -4.97 9.58 -21.40
CA ILE A 122 -3.65 9.55 -22.03
C ILE A 122 -3.50 10.75 -22.98
N SER A 123 -2.44 11.52 -22.78
CA SER A 123 -2.04 12.65 -23.60
C SER A 123 -0.63 12.44 -24.18
N LYS A 124 -0.18 13.37 -25.01
CA LYS A 124 1.22 13.38 -25.51
C LYS A 124 2.26 13.55 -24.40
N ASN A 125 1.88 14.10 -23.26
CA ASN A 125 2.75 14.33 -22.10
C ASN A 125 2.71 13.16 -21.10
N THR A 126 1.77 12.24 -21.25
CA THR A 126 1.70 11.06 -20.36
C THR A 126 2.93 10.18 -20.57
N LYS A 127 3.62 9.85 -19.48
CA LYS A 127 4.80 8.99 -19.48
C LYS A 127 4.63 7.73 -18.66
N ALA A 128 3.75 7.77 -17.65
CA ALA A 128 3.52 6.62 -16.78
C ALA A 128 2.07 6.51 -16.31
N ILE A 129 1.70 5.29 -15.93
CA ILE A 129 0.53 4.98 -15.12
C ILE A 129 1.04 4.53 -13.76
N MET A 130 0.50 5.12 -12.67
CA MET A 130 0.80 4.73 -11.29
C MET A 130 -0.49 4.21 -10.65
N PRO A 131 -0.83 2.92 -10.85
CA PRO A 131 -1.96 2.29 -10.19
C PRO A 131 -1.70 2.11 -8.71
N VAL A 132 -2.77 2.01 -7.91
CA VAL A 132 -2.71 1.64 -6.49
C VAL A 132 -3.54 0.37 -6.30
N TYR A 133 -3.02 -0.62 -5.61
CA TYR A 133 -3.75 -1.83 -5.24
C TYR A 133 -4.42 -1.64 -3.89
N LEU A 134 -5.57 -0.93 -3.91
CA LEU A 134 -6.25 -0.49 -2.70
C LEU A 134 -6.68 -1.70 -1.84
N ALA A 135 -6.38 -1.62 -0.54
CA ALA A 135 -6.65 -2.69 0.44
C ALA A 135 -6.01 -4.05 0.10
N GLY A 136 -5.09 -4.07 -0.86
CA GLY A 136 -4.40 -5.28 -1.31
C GLY A 136 -5.10 -6.05 -2.43
N LEU A 137 -6.14 -5.49 -3.02
CA LEU A 137 -6.79 -6.06 -4.21
C LEU A 137 -6.12 -5.51 -5.48
N PRO A 138 -5.48 -6.33 -6.31
CA PRO A 138 -4.96 -5.90 -7.61
C PRO A 138 -6.10 -5.50 -8.56
N LEU A 139 -5.81 -4.58 -9.48
CA LEU A 139 -6.63 -4.38 -10.66
C LEU A 139 -6.27 -5.42 -11.73
N ASP A 140 -6.95 -5.39 -12.88
CA ASP A 140 -6.60 -6.24 -14.02
C ASP A 140 -5.20 -5.86 -14.56
N VAL A 141 -4.18 -6.62 -14.10
CA VAL A 141 -2.77 -6.38 -14.43
C VAL A 141 -2.50 -6.60 -15.91
N ASP A 142 -3.12 -7.62 -16.52
CA ASP A 142 -2.92 -7.93 -17.95
C ASP A 142 -3.45 -6.79 -18.82
N ALA A 143 -4.65 -6.29 -18.53
CA ALA A 143 -5.25 -5.15 -19.25
C ALA A 143 -4.45 -3.85 -19.00
N LEU A 144 -3.94 -3.62 -17.79
CA LEU A 144 -3.08 -2.48 -17.48
C LEU A 144 -1.81 -2.47 -18.35
N TYR A 145 -1.10 -3.60 -18.39
CA TYR A 145 0.15 -3.70 -19.16
C TYR A 145 -0.10 -3.69 -20.67
N ALA A 146 -1.21 -4.27 -21.16
CA ALA A 146 -1.61 -4.16 -22.55
C ALA A 146 -1.83 -2.69 -22.95
N LEU A 147 -2.56 -1.94 -22.13
CA LEU A 147 -2.79 -0.49 -22.35
C LEU A 147 -1.48 0.31 -22.31
N ALA A 148 -0.66 0.07 -21.29
CA ALA A 148 0.63 0.78 -21.15
C ALA A 148 1.56 0.51 -22.35
N ASN A 149 1.68 -0.74 -22.78
CA ASN A 149 2.50 -1.13 -23.93
C ASN A 149 2.00 -0.52 -25.23
N GLN A 150 0.67 -0.49 -25.46
CA GLN A 150 0.06 0.13 -26.65
C GLN A 150 0.47 1.61 -26.80
N HIS A 151 0.66 2.32 -25.68
CA HIS A 151 0.98 3.75 -25.67
C HIS A 151 2.43 4.06 -25.29
N GLY A 152 3.29 3.03 -25.13
CA GLY A 152 4.70 3.21 -24.76
C GLY A 152 4.90 3.81 -23.36
N LEU A 153 3.96 3.58 -22.45
CA LEU A 153 3.98 4.10 -21.08
C LEU A 153 4.72 3.18 -20.13
N ARG A 154 5.30 3.73 -19.08
CA ARG A 154 5.83 2.98 -17.93
C ARG A 154 4.70 2.68 -16.93
N VAL A 155 4.81 1.54 -16.22
CA VAL A 155 3.94 1.23 -15.11
C VAL A 155 4.76 1.27 -13.81
N ILE A 156 4.34 2.11 -12.87
CA ILE A 156 4.96 2.22 -11.54
C ILE A 156 3.88 1.86 -10.53
N GLU A 157 3.91 0.64 -10.03
CA GLU A 157 2.85 0.11 -9.19
C GLU A 157 3.03 0.55 -7.73
N ASP A 158 2.09 1.34 -7.22
CA ASP A 158 1.94 1.54 -5.78
C ASP A 158 1.28 0.31 -5.17
N ALA A 159 2.09 -0.69 -4.90
CA ALA A 159 1.73 -1.94 -4.27
C ALA A 159 1.97 -1.91 -2.74
N ALA A 160 2.01 -0.70 -2.13
CA ALA A 160 2.27 -0.51 -0.71
C ALA A 160 1.36 -1.33 0.22
N GLN A 161 0.24 -1.83 -0.29
CA GLN A 161 -0.75 -2.63 0.42
C GLN A 161 -0.86 -4.06 -0.11
N ALA A 162 -0.05 -4.45 -1.11
CA ALA A 162 -0.29 -5.65 -1.91
C ALA A 162 0.83 -6.70 -1.86
N LEU A 163 1.78 -6.60 -0.91
CA LEU A 163 2.77 -7.68 -0.75
C LEU A 163 2.04 -8.99 -0.38
N GLY A 164 2.26 -10.03 -1.17
CA GLY A 164 1.56 -11.32 -1.09
C GLY A 164 0.27 -11.41 -1.90
N SER A 165 -0.26 -10.31 -2.45
CA SER A 165 -1.34 -10.37 -3.43
C SER A 165 -0.85 -11.02 -4.73
N SER A 166 -1.79 -11.59 -5.50
CA SER A 166 -1.48 -12.22 -6.78
C SER A 166 -2.49 -11.81 -7.85
N TRP A 167 -2.08 -11.89 -9.11
CA TRP A 167 -2.95 -11.79 -10.28
C TRP A 167 -2.80 -13.08 -11.12
N ASN A 168 -3.90 -13.77 -11.38
CA ASN A 168 -3.90 -15.03 -12.12
C ASN A 168 -2.85 -16.04 -11.61
N GLY A 169 -2.74 -16.19 -10.27
CA GLY A 169 -1.80 -17.09 -9.62
C GLY A 169 -0.34 -16.63 -9.58
N THR A 170 -0.03 -15.47 -10.14
CA THR A 170 1.32 -14.87 -10.10
C THR A 170 1.36 -13.74 -9.06
N ARG A 171 2.32 -13.76 -8.14
CA ARG A 171 2.46 -12.71 -7.12
C ARG A 171 2.74 -11.35 -7.76
N ILE A 172 2.14 -10.29 -7.21
CA ILE A 172 2.48 -8.92 -7.57
C ILE A 172 3.97 -8.69 -7.26
N GLY A 173 4.71 -8.17 -8.22
CA GLY A 173 6.17 -7.99 -8.14
C GLY A 173 6.99 -9.21 -8.56
N HIS A 174 6.36 -10.28 -9.07
CA HIS A 174 7.09 -11.44 -9.60
C HIS A 174 8.02 -11.05 -10.76
N ALA A 175 9.22 -11.66 -10.78
CA ALA A 175 10.26 -11.40 -11.78
C ALA A 175 9.72 -11.45 -13.22
N GLY A 176 10.08 -10.46 -14.04
CA GLY A 176 9.76 -10.39 -15.47
C GLY A 176 8.28 -10.09 -15.80
N LYS A 177 7.41 -9.89 -14.80
CA LYS A 177 5.97 -9.66 -15.01
C LYS A 177 5.52 -8.21 -14.86
N HIS A 178 6.29 -7.41 -14.14
CA HIS A 178 5.97 -6.05 -13.75
C HIS A 178 7.10 -5.10 -14.16
N ASP A 179 6.86 -3.80 -14.26
CA ASP A 179 7.90 -2.81 -14.55
C ASP A 179 8.69 -2.41 -13.30
N LEU A 180 8.08 -1.57 -12.48
CA LEU A 180 8.60 -1.12 -11.19
C LEU A 180 7.49 -1.27 -10.15
N VAL A 181 7.73 -2.05 -9.09
CA VAL A 181 6.74 -2.29 -8.04
C VAL A 181 7.24 -1.79 -6.70
N SER A 182 6.50 -0.87 -6.10
CA SER A 182 6.80 -0.26 -4.81
C SER A 182 6.01 -0.91 -3.70
N PHE A 183 6.68 -1.54 -2.74
CA PHE A 183 6.07 -2.04 -1.51
C PHE A 183 6.43 -1.17 -0.30
N SER A 184 5.54 -1.16 0.69
CA SER A 184 5.74 -0.50 1.99
C SER A 184 5.76 -1.52 3.11
N PHE A 185 6.62 -1.29 4.09
CA PHE A 185 6.75 -2.10 5.31
C PHE A 185 6.47 -1.29 6.59
N GLN A 186 5.67 -0.22 6.46
CA GLN A 186 5.21 0.57 7.59
C GLN A 186 4.42 -0.32 8.58
N ALA A 187 4.36 0.05 9.86
CA ALA A 187 3.85 -0.78 10.96
C ALA A 187 2.45 -1.41 10.74
N ASN A 188 1.59 -0.81 9.91
CA ASN A 188 0.26 -1.36 9.63
C ASN A 188 0.21 -2.36 8.46
N LYS A 189 1.32 -2.58 7.74
CA LYS A 189 1.37 -3.45 6.55
C LYS A 189 1.36 -4.93 6.92
N ASN A 190 1.04 -5.78 5.94
CA ASN A 190 0.98 -7.23 6.14
C ASN A 190 2.34 -7.84 6.51
N LEU A 191 3.42 -7.23 6.04
CA LEU A 191 4.79 -7.40 6.51
C LEU A 191 5.28 -6.05 6.99
N THR A 192 5.84 -6.00 8.20
CA THR A 192 6.40 -4.75 8.73
C THR A 192 7.88 -4.85 9.06
N THR A 193 8.58 -3.74 8.84
CA THR A 193 9.92 -3.47 9.38
C THR A 193 9.90 -2.25 10.30
N ILE A 194 8.73 -1.93 10.90
CA ILE A 194 8.39 -0.68 11.60
C ILE A 194 8.21 0.45 10.59
N GLU A 195 9.26 0.88 9.95
CA GLU A 195 9.31 1.69 8.74
C GLU A 195 10.23 0.99 7.73
N GLY A 196 9.86 1.07 6.45
CA GLY A 196 10.61 0.46 5.35
C GLY A 196 9.79 0.40 4.08
N GLY A 197 10.45 -0.03 3.02
CA GLY A 197 9.84 -0.34 1.74
C GLY A 197 10.86 -0.99 0.83
N CYS A 198 10.39 -1.55 -0.28
CA CYS A 198 11.29 -2.01 -1.33
C CYS A 198 10.76 -1.65 -2.71
N LEU A 199 11.68 -1.51 -3.64
CA LEU A 199 11.42 -1.38 -5.07
C LEU A 199 11.88 -2.66 -5.76
N VAL A 200 10.97 -3.23 -6.54
CA VAL A 200 11.20 -4.38 -7.41
C VAL A 200 11.43 -3.88 -8.82
N PHE A 201 12.43 -4.44 -9.50
CA PHE A 201 12.83 -4.03 -10.83
C PHE A 201 12.61 -5.14 -11.85
N ASN A 202 12.03 -4.78 -12.98
CA ASN A 202 12.15 -5.58 -14.20
C ASN A 202 13.47 -5.24 -14.89
N THR A 203 14.50 -6.03 -14.67
CA THR A 203 15.84 -5.78 -15.22
C THR A 203 15.93 -5.93 -16.73
N GLU A 204 15.01 -6.64 -17.37
CA GLU A 204 14.90 -6.72 -18.84
C GLU A 204 14.46 -5.38 -19.45
N ARG A 205 13.61 -4.62 -18.75
CA ARG A 205 13.10 -3.33 -19.20
C ARG A 205 13.92 -2.13 -18.71
N PHE A 206 14.50 -2.22 -17.53
CA PHE A 206 15.21 -1.11 -16.89
C PHE A 206 16.73 -1.29 -16.87
N GLY A 207 17.24 -2.53 -16.95
CA GLY A 207 18.66 -2.82 -16.93
C GLY A 207 19.33 -2.59 -15.57
N GLU A 208 20.60 -3.03 -15.47
CA GLU A 208 21.39 -2.91 -14.25
C GLU A 208 21.77 -1.45 -13.90
N ASP A 209 21.87 -0.59 -14.89
CA ASP A 209 22.22 0.82 -14.66
C ASP A 209 21.14 1.56 -13.88
N GLN A 210 19.86 1.23 -14.10
CA GLN A 210 18.75 1.80 -13.36
C GLN A 210 18.68 1.26 -11.93
N VAL A 211 19.06 0.00 -11.70
CA VAL A 211 19.21 -0.54 -10.34
C VAL A 211 20.32 0.21 -9.60
N ARG A 212 21.48 0.41 -10.24
CA ARG A 212 22.60 1.22 -9.69
C ARG A 212 22.20 2.67 -9.46
N LEU A 213 21.41 3.26 -10.36
CA LEU A 213 20.87 4.61 -10.16
C LEU A 213 20.00 4.69 -8.90
N ALA A 214 19.13 3.72 -8.66
CA ALA A 214 18.32 3.67 -7.44
C ALA A 214 19.19 3.52 -6.18
N GLU A 215 20.26 2.74 -6.22
CA GLU A 215 21.22 2.60 -5.11
C GLU A 215 21.94 3.93 -4.79
N LYS A 216 22.35 4.69 -5.82
CA LYS A 216 22.90 6.03 -5.65
C LYS A 216 21.87 7.00 -5.06
N LEU A 217 20.66 7.03 -5.63
CA LEU A 217 19.59 7.91 -5.18
C LEU A 217 19.19 7.67 -3.72
N ARG A 218 19.23 6.41 -3.24
CA ARG A 218 18.91 6.11 -1.83
C ARG A 218 19.98 6.54 -0.83
N LEU A 219 21.22 6.83 -1.29
CA LEU A 219 22.33 7.21 -0.43
C LEU A 219 23.08 8.43 -0.98
N GLN A 220 22.36 9.56 -1.08
CA GLN A 220 22.92 10.89 -1.36
C GLN A 220 23.64 11.04 -2.71
N GLY A 221 23.43 10.12 -3.67
CA GLY A 221 24.13 10.13 -4.94
C GLY A 221 25.60 9.68 -4.85
N LEU A 222 25.97 9.04 -3.72
CA LEU A 222 27.36 8.68 -3.43
C LEU A 222 27.84 7.51 -4.30
N VAL A 223 29.01 7.68 -4.88
CA VAL A 223 29.78 6.64 -5.56
C VAL A 223 31.13 6.51 -4.88
N ARG A 224 31.57 5.28 -4.63
CA ARG A 224 32.90 5.01 -4.10
C ARG A 224 33.84 4.71 -5.28
N SER A 225 34.91 5.46 -5.38
CA SER A 225 35.97 5.30 -6.39
C SER A 225 37.31 4.93 -5.71
N GLY A 226 37.51 3.63 -5.48
CA GLY A 226 38.69 3.13 -4.77
C GLY A 226 38.61 3.22 -3.24
N PRO A 227 39.74 2.95 -2.52
CA PRO A 227 39.76 2.87 -1.06
C PRO A 227 39.47 4.18 -0.32
N ASP A 228 39.82 5.30 -0.90
CA ASP A 228 39.75 6.66 -0.32
C ASP A 228 38.91 7.65 -1.14
N GLY A 229 38.42 7.22 -2.33
CA GLY A 229 37.65 8.07 -3.22
C GLY A 229 36.16 8.05 -2.96
N MET A 230 35.55 9.23 -2.85
CA MET A 230 34.12 9.45 -2.83
C MET A 230 33.75 10.53 -3.82
N GLU A 231 32.73 10.23 -4.65
CA GLU A 231 32.18 11.17 -5.61
C GLU A 231 30.65 11.25 -5.41
N VAL A 232 30.08 12.39 -5.73
CA VAL A 232 28.62 12.61 -5.80
C VAL A 232 28.31 13.14 -7.19
N ASP A 233 27.72 12.30 -8.04
CA ASP A 233 27.45 12.63 -9.45
C ASP A 233 25.99 12.96 -9.72
N ILE A 234 25.09 12.69 -8.75
CA ILE A 234 23.66 13.00 -8.82
C ILE A 234 23.13 13.48 -7.47
N LEU A 235 22.04 14.21 -7.48
CA LEU A 235 21.32 14.59 -6.26
C LEU A 235 20.51 13.39 -5.74
N GLY A 236 20.97 12.76 -4.66
CA GLY A 236 20.26 11.68 -3.96
C GLY A 236 19.70 12.09 -2.61
N GLY A 237 18.85 11.23 -2.03
CA GLY A 237 18.29 11.35 -0.69
C GLY A 237 19.01 10.48 0.35
N LYS A 238 18.53 10.55 1.59
CA LYS A 238 18.93 9.64 2.68
C LYS A 238 17.80 8.65 2.93
N ASP A 239 17.64 7.70 2.02
CA ASP A 239 16.47 6.83 1.90
C ASP A 239 16.83 5.34 2.09
N ASN A 240 17.99 5.05 2.69
CA ASN A 240 18.44 3.68 2.93
C ASN A 240 17.74 3.02 4.12
N LEU A 241 17.43 1.73 4.00
CA LEU A 241 16.95 0.89 5.12
C LEU A 241 18.12 0.57 6.07
N THR A 242 17.82 0.32 7.35
CA THR A 242 18.79 -0.10 8.36
C THR A 242 18.77 -1.61 8.59
N ASP A 243 19.85 -2.19 9.12
CA ASP A 243 19.91 -3.62 9.48
C ASP A 243 18.94 -3.95 10.62
N ILE A 244 18.68 -3.00 11.53
CA ILE A 244 17.67 -3.16 12.59
C ILE A 244 16.27 -3.38 12.00
N ASN A 245 15.89 -2.61 10.97
CA ASN A 245 14.62 -2.77 10.29
C ASN A 245 14.61 -4.05 9.44
N ALA A 246 15.71 -4.32 8.73
CA ALA A 246 15.80 -5.47 7.84
C ALA A 246 15.69 -6.81 8.57
N VAL A 247 16.27 -6.96 9.77
CA VAL A 247 16.17 -8.21 10.54
C VAL A 247 14.73 -8.50 10.96
N ILE A 248 13.91 -7.48 11.24
CA ILE A 248 12.47 -7.65 11.48
C ILE A 248 11.80 -8.20 10.22
N GLY A 249 12.10 -7.61 9.05
CA GLY A 249 11.59 -8.08 7.76
C GLY A 249 11.93 -9.52 7.45
N LEU A 250 13.16 -9.96 7.77
CA LEU A 250 13.60 -11.34 7.62
C LEU A 250 12.79 -12.35 8.44
N HIS A 251 12.31 -11.95 9.62
CA HIS A 251 11.43 -12.78 10.43
C HIS A 251 9.97 -12.72 9.94
N GLN A 252 9.52 -11.55 9.53
CA GLN A 252 8.16 -11.34 9.03
C GLN A 252 7.90 -12.08 7.71
N ILE A 253 8.85 -12.09 6.76
CA ILE A 253 8.67 -12.74 5.45
C ILE A 253 8.44 -14.25 5.58
N LYS A 254 9.05 -14.90 6.56
CA LYS A 254 8.85 -16.33 6.86
C LYS A 254 7.43 -16.66 7.33
N GLN A 255 6.71 -15.68 7.86
CA GLN A 255 5.36 -15.82 8.42
C GLN A 255 4.29 -15.22 7.48
N LEU A 256 4.69 -14.52 6.41
CA LEU A 256 3.79 -13.72 5.58
C LEU A 256 2.63 -14.53 4.99
N ASP A 257 2.90 -15.72 4.43
CA ASP A 257 1.86 -16.58 3.84
C ASP A 257 0.87 -17.08 4.91
N GLN A 258 1.34 -17.34 6.15
CA GLN A 258 0.47 -17.69 7.28
C GLN A 258 -0.42 -16.49 7.70
N PHE A 259 0.15 -15.29 7.76
CA PHE A 259 -0.61 -14.07 8.05
C PHE A 259 -1.67 -13.81 6.99
N GLN A 260 -1.34 -14.00 5.72
CA GLN A 260 -2.28 -13.84 4.62
C GLN A 260 -3.42 -14.87 4.68
N LYS A 261 -3.11 -16.14 4.89
CA LYS A 261 -4.13 -17.19 5.08
C LYS A 261 -5.10 -16.81 6.20
N ARG A 262 -4.55 -16.34 7.35
CA ARG A 262 -5.40 -15.94 8.48
C ARG A 262 -6.27 -14.72 8.16
N ARG A 263 -5.77 -13.73 7.41
CA ARG A 263 -6.56 -12.57 6.96
C ARG A 263 -7.71 -13.00 6.04
N ILE A 264 -7.48 -13.93 5.14
CA ILE A 264 -8.52 -14.51 4.26
C ILE A 264 -9.62 -15.19 5.09
N GLU A 265 -9.25 -15.99 6.09
CA GLU A 265 -10.20 -16.66 6.99
C GLU A 265 -11.07 -15.62 7.73
N LEU A 266 -10.45 -14.61 8.32
CA LEU A 266 -11.15 -13.53 9.02
C LEU A 266 -12.06 -12.71 8.08
N ALA A 267 -11.61 -12.44 6.85
CA ALA A 267 -12.42 -11.75 5.86
C ALA A 267 -13.67 -12.57 5.48
N LYS A 268 -13.53 -13.89 5.25
CA LYS A 268 -14.67 -14.79 5.01
C LYS A 268 -15.67 -14.75 6.17
N GLU A 269 -15.17 -14.76 7.40
CA GLU A 269 -15.99 -14.68 8.59
C GLU A 269 -16.73 -13.34 8.70
N TYR A 270 -16.10 -12.22 8.38
CA TYR A 270 -16.77 -10.92 8.28
C TYR A 270 -17.91 -10.93 7.28
N PHE A 271 -17.69 -11.42 6.06
CA PHE A 271 -18.76 -11.51 5.06
C PHE A 271 -19.94 -12.33 5.57
N GLN A 272 -19.68 -13.48 6.17
CA GLN A 272 -20.71 -14.35 6.73
C GLN A 272 -21.52 -13.63 7.82
N LYS A 273 -20.85 -13.06 8.82
CA LYS A 273 -21.52 -12.44 9.97
C LYS A 273 -22.24 -11.15 9.60
N ILE A 274 -21.67 -10.33 8.72
CA ILE A 274 -22.32 -9.11 8.19
C ILE A 274 -23.59 -9.47 7.41
N THR A 275 -23.54 -10.55 6.60
CA THR A 275 -24.72 -11.05 5.87
C THR A 275 -25.80 -11.55 6.83
N GLN A 276 -25.43 -12.36 7.84
CA GLN A 276 -26.34 -12.87 8.86
C GLN A 276 -27.02 -11.74 9.66
N ALA A 277 -26.27 -10.68 9.96
CA ALA A 277 -26.80 -9.49 10.64
C ALA A 277 -27.61 -8.56 9.72
N GLY A 278 -27.72 -8.86 8.43
CA GLY A 278 -28.49 -8.08 7.46
C GLY A 278 -27.96 -6.67 7.21
N LEU A 279 -26.67 -6.40 7.49
CA LEU A 279 -26.12 -5.03 7.43
C LEU A 279 -26.01 -4.50 5.99
N ALA A 280 -25.79 -5.38 5.01
CA ALA A 280 -25.82 -5.00 3.59
C ALA A 280 -27.22 -4.46 3.19
N ASN A 281 -28.29 -5.07 3.69
CA ASN A 281 -29.68 -4.59 3.46
C ASN A 281 -29.93 -3.23 4.13
N LYS A 282 -29.14 -2.87 5.14
CA LYS A 282 -29.13 -1.54 5.77
C LYS A 282 -28.21 -0.55 5.05
N GLY A 283 -27.70 -0.89 3.85
CA GLY A 283 -26.91 -0.03 3.00
C GLY A 283 -25.40 -0.01 3.32
N LEU A 284 -24.90 -0.92 4.16
CA LEU A 284 -23.45 -1.08 4.33
C LEU A 284 -22.86 -1.64 3.03
N GLY A 285 -21.99 -0.86 2.36
CA GLY A 285 -21.30 -1.33 1.17
C GLY A 285 -20.08 -2.17 1.55
N LEU A 286 -19.97 -3.37 0.96
CA LEU A 286 -18.89 -4.31 1.21
C LEU A 286 -17.81 -4.22 0.12
N PRO A 287 -16.55 -4.60 0.42
CA PRO A 287 -15.53 -4.78 -0.60
C PRO A 287 -15.84 -6.00 -1.50
N VAL A 288 -15.10 -6.15 -2.59
CA VAL A 288 -15.16 -7.37 -3.41
C VAL A 288 -14.68 -8.56 -2.57
N ALA A 289 -15.45 -9.66 -2.60
CA ALA A 289 -15.13 -10.88 -1.87
C ALA A 289 -14.12 -11.75 -2.67
N ASP A 290 -12.93 -11.22 -2.90
CA ASP A 290 -11.84 -11.91 -3.58
C ASP A 290 -10.92 -12.58 -2.56
N TYR A 291 -10.80 -13.91 -2.61
CA TYR A 291 -9.99 -14.72 -1.70
C TYR A 291 -8.77 -15.36 -2.37
N GLU A 292 -8.60 -15.11 -3.66
CA GLU A 292 -7.53 -15.70 -4.47
C GLU A 292 -6.44 -14.68 -4.79
N GLN A 293 -6.84 -13.43 -5.09
CA GLN A 293 -5.93 -12.40 -5.54
C GLN A 293 -5.57 -11.40 -4.43
N SER A 294 -6.55 -11.05 -3.58
CA SER A 294 -6.36 -10.08 -2.50
C SER A 294 -5.61 -10.68 -1.31
N ASN A 295 -4.62 -9.93 -0.78
CA ASN A 295 -3.96 -10.26 0.48
C ASN A 295 -4.74 -9.79 1.73
N TRP A 296 -5.90 -9.17 1.54
CA TRP A 296 -6.74 -8.64 2.62
C TRP A 296 -5.98 -7.76 3.60
N HIS A 297 -5.22 -6.80 3.07
CA HIS A 297 -4.52 -5.82 3.90
C HIS A 297 -5.49 -5.04 4.80
N MET A 298 -6.66 -4.67 4.27
CA MET A 298 -7.72 -3.97 5.02
C MET A 298 -9.09 -4.53 4.65
N PHE A 299 -10.04 -4.50 5.61
CA PHE A 299 -11.45 -4.69 5.34
C PHE A 299 -12.14 -3.32 5.32
N GLN A 300 -12.47 -2.85 4.14
CA GLN A 300 -13.03 -1.52 3.91
C GLN A 300 -14.52 -1.63 3.58
N VAL A 301 -15.35 -0.94 4.34
CA VAL A 301 -16.78 -0.81 4.07
C VAL A 301 -17.12 0.63 3.64
N THR A 302 -18.27 0.85 3.03
CA THR A 302 -18.82 2.19 2.81
C THR A 302 -20.10 2.36 3.62
N LEU A 303 -20.21 3.51 4.30
CA LEU A 303 -21.32 3.82 5.20
C LEU A 303 -22.46 4.50 4.44
N PRO A 304 -23.73 4.17 4.72
CA PRO A 304 -24.89 4.81 4.09
C PRO A 304 -25.22 6.18 4.73
N LEU A 305 -24.27 7.12 4.67
CA LEU A 305 -24.31 8.39 5.40
C LEU A 305 -25.58 9.21 5.08
N THR A 306 -25.97 9.25 3.80
CA THR A 306 -27.19 9.99 3.36
C THR A 306 -28.45 9.40 3.99
N ARG A 307 -28.57 8.07 4.05
CA ARG A 307 -29.71 7.39 4.66
C ARG A 307 -29.79 7.65 6.17
N LEU A 308 -28.64 7.64 6.83
CA LEU A 308 -28.58 7.78 8.30
C LEU A 308 -28.59 9.23 8.77
N GLN A 309 -28.38 10.20 7.87
CA GLN A 309 -28.24 11.63 8.19
C GLN A 309 -27.19 11.88 9.30
N ARG A 310 -26.15 11.06 9.31
CA ARG A 310 -25.03 11.12 10.27
C ARG A 310 -23.72 11.27 9.53
N SER A 311 -22.75 11.95 10.16
CA SER A 311 -21.39 12.03 9.61
C SER A 311 -20.62 10.73 9.87
N ARG A 312 -19.61 10.44 9.04
CA ARG A 312 -18.66 9.36 9.30
C ARG A 312 -17.96 9.55 10.65
N GLY A 313 -17.64 10.79 11.03
CA GLY A 313 -16.99 11.11 12.31
C GLY A 313 -17.83 10.70 13.51
N ASP A 314 -19.15 10.98 13.48
CA ASP A 314 -20.05 10.57 14.56
C ASP A 314 -20.14 9.05 14.68
N MET A 315 -20.21 8.35 13.55
CA MET A 315 -20.24 6.87 13.55
C MET A 315 -18.92 6.28 14.07
N MET A 316 -17.78 6.85 13.70
CA MET A 316 -16.47 6.43 14.23
C MET A 316 -16.36 6.67 15.74
N THR A 317 -16.94 7.77 16.26
CA THR A 317 -17.00 8.06 17.69
C THR A 317 -17.82 7.00 18.42
N THR A 318 -19.01 6.67 17.92
CA THR A 318 -19.85 5.61 18.50
C THR A 318 -19.13 4.24 18.47
N LEU A 319 -18.47 3.89 17.36
CA LEU A 319 -17.70 2.64 17.28
C LEU A 319 -16.55 2.61 18.32
N LYS A 320 -15.86 3.74 18.51
CA LYS A 320 -14.82 3.86 19.54
C LYS A 320 -15.37 3.69 20.96
N GLU A 321 -16.55 4.22 21.25
CA GLU A 321 -17.26 4.02 22.53
C GLU A 321 -17.65 2.55 22.76
N CYS A 322 -17.92 1.80 21.69
CA CYS A 322 -18.09 0.34 21.72
C CYS A 322 -16.75 -0.44 21.84
N GLY A 323 -15.62 0.26 21.99
CA GLY A 323 -14.29 -0.36 22.05
C GLY A 323 -13.72 -0.81 20.72
N ILE A 324 -14.21 -0.28 19.59
CA ILE A 324 -13.79 -0.65 18.23
C ILE A 324 -13.00 0.50 17.59
N GLY A 325 -11.72 0.27 17.29
CA GLY A 325 -10.88 1.17 16.52
C GLY A 325 -11.16 1.07 15.02
N THR A 326 -11.29 2.21 14.36
CA THR A 326 -11.53 2.28 12.90
C THR A 326 -10.58 3.26 12.24
N GLY A 327 -10.44 3.17 10.92
CA GLY A 327 -9.61 4.08 10.14
C GLY A 327 -10.32 4.61 8.90
N VAL A 328 -9.75 5.64 8.28
CA VAL A 328 -10.23 6.19 7.00
C VAL A 328 -9.14 6.03 5.94
N HIS A 329 -9.33 5.06 5.07
CA HIS A 329 -8.37 4.75 3.99
C HIS A 329 -9.11 4.68 2.63
N TYR A 330 -9.29 5.80 1.86
CA TYR A 330 -8.76 7.11 2.21
C TYR A 330 -9.78 8.21 1.86
N PRO A 331 -9.64 9.42 2.41
CA PRO A 331 -10.33 10.58 1.86
C PRO A 331 -9.82 10.85 0.44
N ILE A 332 -10.63 11.51 -0.38
CA ILE A 332 -10.21 11.86 -1.75
C ILE A 332 -9.08 12.88 -1.75
N ILE A 333 -8.00 12.60 -2.48
CA ILE A 333 -6.80 13.45 -2.55
C ILE A 333 -7.11 14.82 -3.12
N THR A 334 -7.94 14.89 -4.18
CA THR A 334 -8.34 16.15 -4.84
C THR A 334 -9.14 17.09 -3.93
N GLY A 335 -9.61 16.59 -2.76
CA GLY A 335 -10.26 17.37 -1.72
C GLY A 335 -9.30 18.05 -0.74
N PHE A 336 -8.02 17.68 -0.70
CA PHE A 336 -7.05 18.32 0.17
C PHE A 336 -6.67 19.72 -0.29
N GLU A 337 -6.32 20.61 0.63
CA GLU A 337 -6.06 22.02 0.36
C GLU A 337 -4.97 22.23 -0.70
N LEU A 338 -3.86 21.49 -0.61
CA LEU A 338 -2.77 21.55 -1.58
C LEU A 338 -3.29 21.29 -3.00
N TYR A 339 -4.03 20.22 -3.19
CA TYR A 339 -4.51 19.80 -4.52
C TYR A 339 -5.58 20.76 -5.07
N ARG A 340 -6.44 21.31 -4.19
CA ARG A 340 -7.39 22.37 -4.59
C ARG A 340 -6.68 23.65 -5.03
N LYS A 341 -5.58 24.04 -4.37
CA LYS A 341 -4.72 25.17 -4.80
C LYS A 341 -4.06 24.92 -6.15
N LEU A 342 -3.72 23.67 -6.46
CA LEU A 342 -3.19 23.25 -7.76
C LEU A 342 -4.27 23.13 -8.85
N GLY A 343 -5.54 23.40 -8.54
CA GLY A 343 -6.64 23.39 -9.49
C GLY A 343 -7.41 22.08 -9.59
N TYR A 344 -7.05 21.05 -8.83
CA TYR A 344 -7.82 19.80 -8.81
C TYR A 344 -9.15 19.96 -8.04
N ARG A 345 -10.15 19.17 -8.43
CA ARG A 345 -11.48 19.22 -7.82
C ARG A 345 -12.04 17.82 -7.63
N PRO A 346 -12.71 17.51 -6.48
CA PRO A 346 -13.36 16.21 -6.26
C PRO A 346 -14.39 15.85 -7.32
N GLU A 347 -15.07 16.84 -7.87
CA GLU A 347 -16.14 16.69 -8.86
C GLU A 347 -15.65 16.11 -10.19
N SER A 348 -14.34 16.18 -10.47
CA SER A 348 -13.76 15.56 -11.67
C SER A 348 -13.69 14.03 -11.59
N THR A 349 -13.84 13.46 -10.40
CA THR A 349 -13.82 12.00 -10.11
C THR A 349 -14.94 11.65 -9.14
N PRO A 350 -16.21 11.70 -9.59
CA PRO A 350 -17.38 11.64 -8.70
C PRO A 350 -17.54 10.31 -7.97
N ILE A 351 -17.18 9.17 -8.57
CA ILE A 351 -17.24 7.86 -7.92
C ILE A 351 -16.25 7.82 -6.75
N ALA A 352 -15.02 8.22 -7.01
CA ALA A 352 -13.99 8.31 -6.00
C ALA A 352 -14.35 9.29 -4.87
N ALA A 353 -14.99 10.42 -5.20
CA ALA A 353 -15.44 11.40 -4.22
C ALA A 353 -16.50 10.81 -3.28
N GLU A 354 -17.47 10.06 -3.80
CA GLU A 354 -18.50 9.38 -3.00
C GLU A 354 -17.89 8.33 -2.08
N ILE A 355 -17.02 7.46 -2.63
CA ILE A 355 -16.32 6.45 -1.85
C ILE A 355 -15.48 7.13 -0.74
N GLY A 356 -14.69 8.15 -1.07
CA GLY A 356 -13.83 8.85 -0.11
C GLY A 356 -14.61 9.52 1.05
N ARG A 357 -15.87 9.93 0.81
CA ARG A 357 -16.75 10.45 1.87
C ARG A 357 -17.23 9.35 2.82
N SER A 358 -17.56 8.18 2.29
CA SER A 358 -18.28 7.12 3.01
C SER A 358 -17.39 5.97 3.48
N ILE A 359 -16.17 5.83 2.98
CA ILE A 359 -15.27 4.71 3.29
C ILE A 359 -14.87 4.68 4.77
N LEU A 360 -14.89 3.49 5.33
CA LEU A 360 -14.45 3.18 6.70
C LEU A 360 -13.68 1.86 6.69
N THR A 361 -12.53 1.83 7.36
CA THR A 361 -11.77 0.59 7.59
C THR A 361 -12.07 0.05 8.97
N ILE A 362 -12.56 -1.18 9.03
CA ILE A 362 -12.82 -1.91 10.27
C ILE A 362 -11.63 -2.80 10.61
N PRO A 363 -11.50 -3.27 11.87
CA PRO A 363 -10.37 -4.10 12.32
C PRO A 363 -10.15 -5.32 11.44
N LEU A 364 -8.89 -5.54 11.03
CA LEU A 364 -8.46 -6.78 10.39
C LEU A 364 -6.95 -7.01 10.61
N PHE A 365 -6.59 -7.94 11.48
CA PHE A 365 -5.20 -8.33 11.73
C PHE A 365 -5.09 -9.80 12.19
N PRO A 366 -3.97 -10.50 11.96
CA PRO A 366 -3.90 -11.96 12.10
C PRO A 366 -4.25 -12.52 13.47
N THR A 367 -4.06 -11.76 14.55
CA THR A 367 -4.31 -12.23 15.93
C THR A 367 -5.76 -12.03 16.40
N MET A 368 -6.66 -11.55 15.53
CA MET A 368 -8.09 -11.44 15.88
C MET A 368 -8.72 -12.83 16.08
N SER A 369 -9.62 -12.89 17.05
CA SER A 369 -10.49 -14.03 17.31
C SER A 369 -11.86 -13.86 16.60
N SER A 370 -12.63 -14.96 16.51
CA SER A 370 -14.02 -14.92 16.05
C SER A 370 -14.90 -14.01 16.94
N HIS A 371 -14.62 -13.99 18.25
CA HIS A 371 -15.30 -13.10 19.18
C HIS A 371 -15.01 -11.61 18.91
N ASP A 372 -13.79 -11.26 18.48
CA ASP A 372 -13.50 -9.87 18.08
C ASP A 372 -14.33 -9.47 16.87
N ILE A 373 -14.53 -10.38 15.90
CA ILE A 373 -15.38 -10.12 14.74
C ILE A 373 -16.85 -9.96 15.16
N ASP A 374 -17.36 -10.77 16.09
CA ASP A 374 -18.71 -10.61 16.63
C ASP A 374 -18.92 -9.22 17.21
N ARG A 375 -18.00 -8.76 18.05
CA ARG A 375 -18.04 -7.43 18.64
C ARG A 375 -18.03 -6.31 17.60
N VAL A 376 -17.23 -6.43 16.54
CA VAL A 376 -17.20 -5.44 15.44
C VAL A 376 -18.55 -5.41 14.72
N VAL A 377 -19.15 -6.57 14.40
CA VAL A 377 -20.42 -6.67 13.70
C VAL A 377 -21.58 -6.17 14.57
N GLU A 378 -21.58 -6.44 15.88
CA GLU A 378 -22.54 -5.90 16.84
C GLU A 378 -22.46 -4.37 16.91
N ALA A 379 -21.24 -3.81 17.02
CA ALA A 379 -21.03 -2.36 17.02
C ALA A 379 -21.48 -1.71 15.70
N LEU A 380 -21.19 -2.33 14.54
CA LEU A 380 -21.71 -1.89 13.25
C LEU A 380 -23.24 -1.93 13.21
N THR A 381 -23.85 -2.97 13.79
CA THR A 381 -25.33 -3.08 13.88
C THR A 381 -25.92 -1.92 14.67
N GLN A 382 -25.29 -1.56 15.77
CA GLN A 382 -25.72 -0.45 16.62
C GLN A 382 -25.65 0.90 15.88
N VAL A 383 -24.58 1.17 15.13
CA VAL A 383 -24.44 2.46 14.42
C VAL A 383 -25.27 2.57 13.15
N LEU A 384 -25.76 1.45 12.60
CA LEU A 384 -26.60 1.39 11.40
C LEU A 384 -28.11 1.34 11.71
N ASN A 385 -28.49 1.19 12.95
CA ASN A 385 -29.87 1.32 13.42
C ASN A 385 -30.21 2.76 13.72
#